data_5e210681cb66a64fc1a4008de72d4cba
#
_entry.id   5e210681cb66a64fc1a4008de72d4cba
#
_cell.length_a   1.000
_cell.length_b   1.000
_cell.length_c   1.000
_cell.angle_alpha   90.00
_cell.angle_beta   90.00
_cell.angle_gamma   90.00
#
_symmetry.space_group_name_H-M   'P 1'
#
loop_
_entity.id
_entity.type
_entity.pdbx_description
1 polymer ?
#
loop_
_entity_poly.entity_id
_entity_poly.type
_entity_poly.pdbx_seq_one_letter_code
_entity_poly.pdbx_strand_id
1 'polypeptide(L)'
;LDKALLSVGITRDHVYVTNIVKCRPRGNRTPTMEEGRFCGSIWLASEIALVKPKVIVGLGKVALRFFLGREAGIIRSRGHWIDYHGIPVMPTFHPAYLLRQSGRSLVDAKWQVYYDLLAAKEKAAALSPQWVWKSETMPNLLENLTEERKRRHEGNHISSLQ
;
A
#
# COMPACT_ATOMS: atom_id res chain seq x y z
N LEU A 1 5.15 1.88 5.88
CA LEU A 1 4.66 0.70 5.16
C LEU A 1 4.39 -0.45 6.12
N ASP A 2 5.34 -0.81 7.00
CA ASP A 2 5.24 -1.99 7.88
C ASP A 2 3.99 -1.97 8.76
N LYS A 3 3.68 -0.83 9.39
CA LYS A 3 2.43 -0.69 10.17
C LYS A 3 1.17 -0.90 9.33
N ALA A 4 1.18 -0.49 8.06
CA ALA A 4 0.05 -0.69 7.16
C ALA A 4 -0.08 -2.17 6.74
N LEU A 5 1.02 -2.85 6.47
CA LEU A 5 1.03 -4.29 6.19
C LEU A 5 0.55 -5.09 7.41
N LEU A 6 1.08 -4.79 8.59
CA LEU A 6 0.69 -5.44 9.85
C LEU A 6 -0.79 -5.28 10.16
N SER A 7 -1.40 -4.13 9.79
CA SER A 7 -2.85 -3.89 10.04
C SER A 7 -3.75 -4.89 9.30
N VAL A 8 -3.27 -5.52 8.24
CA VAL A 8 -3.98 -6.58 7.51
C VAL A 8 -3.35 -7.96 7.72
N GLY A 9 -2.45 -8.10 8.70
CA GLY A 9 -1.78 -9.35 9.03
C GLY A 9 -0.74 -9.81 8.01
N ILE A 10 -0.08 -8.88 7.32
CA ILE A 10 1.03 -9.13 6.41
C ILE A 10 2.33 -8.69 7.09
N THR A 11 3.34 -9.54 7.10
CA THR A 11 4.70 -9.20 7.54
C THR A 11 5.63 -9.02 6.35
N ARG A 12 6.85 -8.53 6.59
CA ARG A 12 7.87 -8.37 5.53
C ARG A 12 8.24 -9.69 4.85
N ASP A 13 8.14 -10.80 5.53
CA ASP A 13 8.47 -12.12 4.99
C ASP A 13 7.47 -12.61 3.93
N HIS A 14 6.29 -12.00 3.90
CA HIS A 14 5.24 -12.32 2.92
C HIS A 14 5.32 -11.48 1.65
N VAL A 15 6.19 -10.47 1.60
CA VAL A 15 6.20 -9.51 0.50
C VAL A 15 7.60 -9.23 -0.02
N TYR A 16 7.73 -9.10 -1.32
CA TYR A 16 8.90 -8.50 -1.96
C TYR A 16 8.64 -7.01 -2.17
N VAL A 17 9.48 -6.17 -1.58
CA VAL A 17 9.33 -4.71 -1.67
C VAL A 17 10.45 -4.12 -2.51
N THR A 18 10.05 -3.40 -3.54
CA THR A 18 10.97 -2.78 -4.48
C THR A 18 10.47 -1.41 -4.95
N ASN A 19 11.23 -0.74 -5.78
CA ASN A 19 10.86 0.55 -6.38
C ASN A 19 10.80 0.43 -7.90
N ILE A 20 9.92 1.21 -8.54
CA ILE A 20 9.86 1.32 -10.00
C ILE A 20 11.19 1.86 -10.54
N VAL A 21 11.73 2.92 -9.91
CA VAL A 21 13.00 3.54 -10.29
C VAL A 21 14.08 3.13 -9.30
N LYS A 22 15.17 2.54 -9.80
CA LYS A 22 16.28 2.04 -8.96
C LYS A 22 17.30 3.13 -8.60
N CYS A 23 17.29 4.25 -9.31
CA CYS A 23 18.18 5.38 -9.08
C CYS A 23 17.42 6.53 -8.43
N ARG A 24 18.06 7.23 -7.51
CA ARG A 24 17.50 8.43 -6.89
C ARG A 24 17.62 9.64 -7.83
N PRO A 25 16.54 10.27 -8.28
CA PRO A 25 16.63 11.47 -9.10
C PRO A 25 17.33 12.62 -8.36
N ARG A 26 18.08 13.45 -9.09
CA ARG A 26 18.75 14.63 -8.50
C ARG A 26 17.71 15.53 -7.84
N GLY A 27 18.07 16.12 -6.70
CA GLY A 27 17.16 16.97 -5.92
C GLY A 27 15.96 16.26 -5.32
N ASN A 28 15.96 14.91 -5.27
CA ASN A 28 14.87 14.11 -4.72
C ASN A 28 13.49 14.42 -5.35
N ARG A 29 13.48 14.84 -6.61
CA ARG A 29 12.24 15.07 -7.37
C ARG A 29 11.50 13.76 -7.66
N THR A 30 10.25 13.88 -8.01
CA THR A 30 9.48 12.72 -8.52
C THR A 30 10.07 12.26 -9.86
N PRO A 31 10.28 10.95 -10.06
CA PRO A 31 10.69 10.41 -11.36
C PRO A 31 9.70 10.76 -12.47
N THR A 32 10.21 11.01 -13.66
CA THR A 32 9.38 11.19 -14.87
C THR A 32 8.75 9.87 -15.30
N MET A 33 7.77 9.93 -16.21
CA MET A 33 7.21 8.69 -16.78
C MET A 33 8.24 7.91 -17.58
N GLU A 34 9.12 8.60 -18.30
CA GLU A 34 10.19 7.96 -19.09
C GLU A 34 11.20 7.23 -18.19
N GLU A 35 11.65 7.90 -17.12
CA GLU A 35 12.52 7.27 -16.12
C GLU A 35 11.86 6.04 -15.49
N GLY A 36 10.57 6.14 -15.15
CA GLY A 36 9.80 5.03 -14.62
C GLY A 36 9.65 3.88 -15.62
N ARG A 37 9.36 4.17 -16.88
CA ARG A 37 9.27 3.16 -17.95
C ARG A 37 10.61 2.51 -18.21
N PHE A 38 11.67 3.28 -18.37
CA PHE A 38 13.00 2.78 -18.63
C PHE A 38 13.51 1.84 -17.53
N CYS A 39 13.52 2.32 -16.28
CA CYS A 39 13.95 1.50 -15.14
C CYS A 39 13.02 0.31 -14.92
N GLY A 40 11.70 0.50 -15.04
CA GLY A 40 10.71 -0.53 -14.82
C GLY A 40 10.78 -1.65 -15.86
N SER A 41 10.98 -1.32 -17.14
CA SER A 41 11.09 -2.32 -18.20
C SER A 41 12.34 -3.20 -18.08
N ILE A 42 13.43 -2.65 -17.57
CA ILE A 42 14.71 -3.39 -17.44
C ILE A 42 14.72 -4.20 -16.13
N TRP A 43 14.46 -3.53 -14.99
CA TRP A 43 14.69 -4.13 -13.69
C TRP A 43 13.43 -4.74 -13.09
N LEU A 44 12.31 -4.01 -13.06
CA LEU A 44 11.09 -4.49 -12.42
C LEU A 44 10.48 -5.66 -13.18
N ALA A 45 10.54 -5.67 -14.50
CA ALA A 45 10.08 -6.81 -15.30
C ALA A 45 10.84 -8.10 -14.96
N SER A 46 12.16 -8.01 -14.79
CA SER A 46 13.00 -9.13 -14.35
C SER A 46 12.68 -9.57 -12.93
N GLU A 47 12.49 -8.62 -12.01
CA GLU A 47 12.09 -8.92 -10.63
C GLU A 47 10.72 -9.63 -10.58
N ILE A 48 9.74 -9.15 -11.34
CA ILE A 48 8.41 -9.78 -11.43
C ILE A 48 8.51 -11.20 -11.99
N ALA A 49 9.34 -11.41 -13.01
CA ALA A 49 9.55 -12.73 -13.61
C ALA A 49 10.19 -13.72 -12.62
N LEU A 50 11.10 -13.26 -11.76
CA LEU A 50 11.76 -14.08 -10.74
C LEU A 50 10.86 -14.34 -9.53
N VAL A 51 10.22 -13.29 -9.01
CA VAL A 51 9.35 -13.36 -7.80
C VAL A 51 8.04 -14.07 -8.10
N LYS A 52 7.51 -13.93 -9.32
CA LYS A 52 6.21 -14.49 -9.77
C LYS A 52 5.08 -14.14 -8.80
N PRO A 53 4.87 -12.85 -8.48
CA PRO A 53 3.87 -12.44 -7.52
C PRO A 53 2.46 -12.80 -8.02
N LYS A 54 1.57 -13.16 -7.11
CA LYS A 54 0.15 -13.39 -7.42
C LYS A 54 -0.64 -12.09 -7.49
N VAL A 55 -0.20 -11.09 -6.73
CA VAL A 55 -0.77 -9.75 -6.68
C VAL A 55 0.35 -8.74 -6.53
N ILE A 56 0.21 -7.59 -7.14
CA ILE A 56 1.11 -6.45 -6.97
C ILE A 56 0.34 -5.33 -6.27
N VAL A 57 0.95 -4.66 -5.30
CA VAL A 57 0.44 -3.42 -4.71
C VAL A 57 1.29 -2.25 -5.20
N GLY A 58 0.68 -1.35 -5.96
CA GLY A 58 1.34 -0.16 -6.50
C GLY A 58 1.21 1.03 -5.54
N LEU A 59 2.32 1.45 -4.90
CA LEU A 59 2.31 2.52 -3.91
C LEU A 59 2.51 3.89 -4.57
N GLY A 60 1.44 4.68 -4.65
CA GLY A 60 1.48 6.07 -5.08
C GLY A 60 1.51 6.28 -6.60
N LYS A 61 1.69 7.56 -7.00
CA LYS A 61 1.51 8.02 -8.38
C LYS A 61 2.53 7.43 -9.36
N VAL A 62 3.77 7.23 -8.93
CA VAL A 62 4.84 6.70 -9.82
C VAL A 62 4.53 5.25 -10.21
N ALA A 63 4.17 4.42 -9.24
CA ALA A 63 3.77 3.04 -9.49
C ALA A 63 2.49 2.96 -10.35
N LEU A 64 1.48 3.78 -10.02
CA LEU A 64 0.25 3.85 -10.79
C LEU A 64 0.50 4.15 -12.28
N ARG A 65 1.30 5.18 -12.57
CA ARG A 65 1.63 5.58 -13.95
C ARG A 65 2.39 4.50 -14.70
N PHE A 66 3.29 3.82 -14.04
CA PHE A 66 4.02 2.71 -14.64
C PHE A 66 3.06 1.59 -15.08
N PHE A 67 2.21 1.10 -14.18
CA PHE A 67 1.30 -0.01 -14.46
C PHE A 67 0.17 0.35 -15.42
N LEU A 68 -0.30 1.60 -15.43
CA LEU A 68 -1.30 2.07 -16.40
C LEU A 68 -0.69 2.46 -17.74
N GLY A 69 0.61 2.70 -17.81
CA GLY A 69 1.27 3.18 -19.02
C GLY A 69 0.88 4.61 -19.45
N ARG A 70 0.16 5.37 -18.60
CA ARG A 70 -0.33 6.72 -18.89
C ARG A 70 -0.43 7.57 -17.62
N GLU A 71 -0.58 8.88 -17.80
CA GLU A 71 -0.87 9.79 -16.70
C GLU A 71 -2.21 9.47 -16.04
N ALA A 72 -2.19 9.35 -14.72
CA ALA A 72 -3.38 9.12 -13.91
C ALA A 72 -3.22 9.69 -12.50
N GLY A 73 -4.35 10.03 -11.90
CA GLY A 73 -4.44 10.51 -10.53
C GLY A 73 -4.68 9.39 -9.54
N ILE A 74 -3.83 9.27 -8.52
CA ILE A 74 -3.92 8.19 -7.52
C ILE A 74 -5.24 8.23 -6.73
N ILE A 75 -5.80 9.40 -6.47
CA ILE A 75 -7.04 9.54 -5.69
C ILE A 75 -8.22 8.85 -6.37
N ARG A 76 -8.29 8.93 -7.71
CA ARG A 76 -9.37 8.30 -8.49
C ARG A 76 -9.10 6.84 -8.83
N SER A 77 -7.83 6.45 -8.89
CA SER A 77 -7.42 5.12 -9.37
C SER A 77 -7.18 4.13 -8.24
N ARG A 78 -6.93 4.59 -7.00
CA ARG A 78 -6.75 3.69 -5.87
C ARG A 78 -8.00 2.83 -5.64
N GLY A 79 -7.80 1.63 -5.15
CA GLY A 79 -8.89 0.69 -4.89
C GLY A 79 -9.49 0.02 -6.13
N HIS A 80 -9.03 0.37 -7.34
CA HIS A 80 -9.48 -0.24 -8.58
C HIS A 80 -8.38 -1.11 -9.18
N TRP A 81 -8.71 -2.36 -9.48
CA TRP A 81 -7.77 -3.31 -10.05
C TRP A 81 -7.29 -2.89 -11.44
N ILE A 82 -5.98 -3.06 -11.67
CA ILE A 82 -5.34 -2.90 -12.97
C ILE A 82 -4.80 -4.26 -13.36
N ASP A 83 -4.96 -4.65 -14.63
CA ASP A 83 -4.27 -5.82 -15.16
C ASP A 83 -2.87 -5.44 -15.67
N TYR A 84 -1.85 -6.14 -15.21
CA TYR A 84 -0.50 -6.01 -15.72
C TYR A 84 0.02 -7.37 -16.16
N HIS A 85 -0.12 -7.66 -17.46
CA HIS A 85 0.28 -8.95 -18.05
C HIS A 85 -0.31 -10.17 -17.34
N GLY A 86 -1.59 -10.10 -16.96
CA GLY A 86 -2.30 -11.15 -16.24
C GLY A 86 -2.08 -11.13 -14.72
N ILE A 87 -1.30 -10.20 -14.18
CA ILE A 87 -1.10 -10.04 -12.75
C ILE A 87 -1.97 -8.88 -12.26
N PRO A 88 -2.88 -9.10 -11.30
CA PRO A 88 -3.70 -8.03 -10.75
C PRO A 88 -2.84 -7.07 -9.91
N VAL A 89 -2.97 -5.77 -10.18
CA VAL A 89 -2.28 -4.69 -9.47
C VAL A 89 -3.31 -3.85 -8.72
N MET A 90 -3.10 -3.67 -7.42
CA MET A 90 -3.89 -2.78 -6.56
C MET A 90 -3.13 -1.48 -6.33
N PRO A 91 -3.55 -0.35 -6.93
CA PRO A 91 -2.98 0.95 -6.62
C PRO A 91 -3.52 1.47 -5.29
N THR A 92 -2.63 2.01 -4.47
CA THR A 92 -2.98 2.67 -3.20
C THR A 92 -2.07 3.85 -2.92
N PHE A 93 -2.31 4.57 -1.81
CA PHE A 93 -1.48 5.70 -1.44
C PHE A 93 -0.06 5.27 -1.03
N HIS A 94 0.92 6.10 -1.40
CA HIS A 94 2.27 5.94 -0.88
C HIS A 94 2.34 6.34 0.60
N PRO A 95 3.12 5.66 1.46
CA PRO A 95 3.24 6.02 2.88
C PRO A 95 3.59 7.50 3.13
N ALA A 96 4.42 8.11 2.29
CA ALA A 96 4.74 9.54 2.38
C ALA A 96 3.53 10.47 2.17
N TYR A 97 2.48 10.01 1.50
CA TYR A 97 1.23 10.77 1.40
C TYR A 97 0.53 10.85 2.75
N LEU A 98 0.45 9.73 3.48
CA LEU A 98 -0.16 9.68 4.80
C LEU A 98 0.58 10.56 5.81
N LEU A 99 1.91 10.63 5.72
CA LEU A 99 2.74 11.47 6.61
C LEU A 99 2.49 12.98 6.41
N ARG A 100 1.94 13.38 5.28
CA ARG A 100 1.57 14.78 4.98
C ARG A 100 0.11 15.12 5.32
N GLN A 101 -0.67 14.13 5.72
CA GLN A 101 -2.05 14.32 6.14
C GLN A 101 -2.15 14.53 7.65
N SER A 102 -3.21 15.20 8.10
CA SER A 102 -3.50 15.42 9.50
C SER A 102 -5.01 15.32 9.78
N GLY A 103 -5.38 15.21 11.04
CA GLY A 103 -6.78 15.18 11.46
C GLY A 103 -7.59 14.10 10.74
N ARG A 104 -8.79 14.46 10.31
CA ARG A 104 -9.75 13.54 9.67
C ARG A 104 -9.23 12.97 8.35
N SER A 105 -8.54 13.79 7.54
CA SER A 105 -7.99 13.32 6.26
C SER A 105 -6.92 12.24 6.40
N LEU A 106 -6.14 12.26 7.50
CA LEU A 106 -5.20 11.19 7.83
C LEU A 106 -5.94 9.90 8.18
N VAL A 107 -7.00 9.99 8.96
CA VAL A 107 -7.82 8.83 9.36
C VAL A 107 -8.45 8.20 8.12
N ASP A 108 -9.07 8.99 7.25
CA ASP A 108 -9.70 8.51 6.03
C ASP A 108 -8.66 7.85 5.10
N ALA A 109 -7.49 8.48 4.91
CA ALA A 109 -6.42 7.92 4.08
C ALA A 109 -5.88 6.59 4.64
N LYS A 110 -5.77 6.45 5.96
CA LYS A 110 -5.36 5.18 6.60
C LYS A 110 -6.37 4.07 6.35
N TRP A 111 -7.66 4.35 6.48
CA TRP A 111 -8.72 3.39 6.19
C TRP A 111 -8.72 2.97 4.71
N GLN A 112 -8.52 3.91 3.82
CA GLN A 112 -8.43 3.62 2.39
C GLN A 112 -7.27 2.68 2.08
N VAL A 113 -6.08 2.93 2.64
CA VAL A 113 -4.92 2.03 2.48
C VAL A 113 -5.20 0.66 3.10
N TYR A 114 -5.85 0.62 4.26
CA TYR A 114 -6.23 -0.63 4.90
C TYR A 114 -7.10 -1.49 4.00
N TYR A 115 -8.18 -0.93 3.43
CA TYR A 115 -9.07 -1.68 2.53
C TYR A 115 -8.40 -2.10 1.23
N ASP A 116 -7.53 -1.26 0.66
CA ASP A 116 -6.77 -1.63 -0.53
C ASP A 116 -5.83 -2.82 -0.27
N LEU A 117 -5.13 -2.81 0.86
CA LEU A 117 -4.24 -3.89 1.26
C LEU A 117 -5.01 -5.16 1.64
N LEU A 118 -6.15 -5.04 2.29
CA LEU A 118 -7.02 -6.17 2.61
C LEU A 118 -7.51 -6.85 1.33
N ALA A 119 -8.02 -6.08 0.37
CA ALA A 119 -8.44 -6.60 -0.92
C ALA A 119 -7.30 -7.29 -1.67
N ALA A 120 -6.08 -6.73 -1.60
CA ALA A 120 -4.89 -7.34 -2.20
C ALA A 120 -4.54 -8.69 -1.54
N LYS A 121 -4.62 -8.77 -0.21
CA LYS A 121 -4.42 -10.01 0.56
C LYS A 121 -5.44 -11.07 0.20
N GLU A 122 -6.72 -10.73 0.19
CA GLU A 122 -7.82 -11.64 -0.16
C GLU A 122 -7.68 -12.16 -1.59
N LYS A 123 -7.34 -11.28 -2.54
CA LYS A 123 -7.08 -11.66 -3.93
C LYS A 123 -5.88 -12.61 -4.04
N ALA A 124 -4.80 -12.36 -3.31
CA ALA A 124 -3.63 -13.23 -3.30
C ALA A 124 -3.95 -14.60 -2.71
N ALA A 125 -4.73 -14.67 -1.64
CA ALA A 125 -5.20 -15.91 -1.03
C ALA A 125 -6.08 -16.72 -1.99
N ALA A 126 -7.01 -16.06 -2.70
CA ALA A 126 -7.86 -16.69 -3.70
C ALA A 126 -7.06 -17.28 -4.89
N LEU A 127 -5.98 -16.61 -5.32
CA LEU A 127 -5.11 -17.05 -6.40
C LEU A 127 -4.06 -18.09 -5.96
N SER A 128 -3.89 -18.33 -4.68
CA SER A 128 -2.98 -19.30 -4.09
C SER A 128 -3.60 -19.99 -2.88
N PRO A 129 -4.58 -20.89 -3.07
CA PRO A 129 -5.29 -21.54 -1.97
C PRO A 129 -4.38 -22.35 -1.03
N GLN A 130 -3.22 -22.77 -1.52
CA GLN A 130 -2.21 -23.53 -0.74
C GLN A 130 -1.37 -22.63 0.17
N TRP A 131 -1.45 -21.32 0.01
CA TRP A 131 -0.74 -20.37 0.84
C TRP A 131 -1.52 -20.11 2.12
N VAL A 132 -1.16 -20.81 3.18
CA VAL A 132 -1.68 -20.53 4.52
C VAL A 132 -0.92 -19.32 5.07
N TRP A 133 -1.60 -18.20 5.19
CA TRP A 133 -1.12 -17.08 5.98
C TRP A 133 -0.97 -17.57 7.41
N LYS A 134 0.27 -17.79 7.88
CA LYS A 134 0.51 -18.17 9.27
C LYS A 134 -0.06 -17.06 10.14
N SER A 135 -1.22 -17.32 10.71
CA SER A 135 -1.92 -16.42 11.63
C SER A 135 -1.32 -16.44 13.03
N GLU A 136 -0.12 -16.99 13.20
CA GLU A 136 0.56 -17.01 14.47
C GLU A 136 0.93 -15.57 14.83
N THR A 137 0.24 -15.09 15.85
CA THR A 137 0.44 -13.79 16.52
C THR A 137 -0.04 -12.55 15.75
N MET A 138 -1.34 -12.45 15.48
CA MET A 138 -1.96 -11.14 15.50
C MET A 138 -2.34 -10.82 16.96
N PRO A 139 -1.61 -9.96 17.66
CA PRO A 139 -2.25 -9.24 18.76
C PRO A 139 -3.38 -8.44 18.12
N ASN A 140 -4.55 -8.47 18.74
CA ASN A 140 -5.77 -7.78 18.37
C ASN A 140 -5.55 -6.32 17.96
N LEU A 141 -5.05 -6.09 16.75
CA LEU A 141 -4.75 -4.74 16.24
C LEU A 141 -6.04 -3.94 16.07
N LEU A 142 -7.16 -4.64 15.78
CA LEU A 142 -8.49 -4.04 15.73
C LEU A 142 -8.97 -3.66 17.13
N GLU A 143 -8.68 -4.44 18.17
CA GLU A 143 -8.98 -4.10 19.56
C GLU A 143 -8.13 -2.92 20.04
N ASN A 144 -6.83 -2.92 19.71
CA ASN A 144 -5.94 -1.81 20.05
C ASN A 144 -6.31 -0.50 19.33
N LEU A 145 -6.76 -0.55 18.06
CA LEU A 145 -7.27 0.62 17.36
C LEU A 145 -8.61 1.10 17.93
N THR A 146 -9.46 0.17 18.39
CA THR A 146 -10.74 0.52 19.05
C THR A 146 -10.51 1.09 20.44
N GLU A 147 -9.53 0.57 21.17
CA GLU A 147 -9.14 1.11 22.49
C GLU A 147 -8.43 2.46 22.41
N GLU A 148 -7.53 2.66 21.42
CA GLU A 148 -6.95 3.99 21.16
C GLU A 148 -8.04 5.02 20.80
N ARG A 149 -9.07 4.59 20.07
CA ARG A 149 -10.20 5.45 19.72
C ARG A 149 -11.03 5.82 20.95
N LYS A 150 -11.28 4.87 21.88
CA LYS A 150 -11.95 5.12 23.17
C LYS A 150 -11.14 6.10 24.02
N ARG A 151 -9.85 5.87 24.22
CA ARG A 151 -8.97 6.75 25.03
C ARG A 151 -8.91 8.19 24.47
N ARG A 152 -8.93 8.38 23.14
CA ARG A 152 -8.96 9.72 22.53
C ARG A 152 -10.31 10.42 22.71
N HIS A 153 -11.42 9.68 22.73
CA HIS A 153 -12.74 10.25 23.03
C HIS A 153 -12.91 10.62 24.50
N GLU A 154 -12.39 9.81 25.40
CA GLU A 154 -12.42 10.08 26.86
C GLU A 154 -11.50 11.23 27.26
N GLY A 155 -10.31 11.35 26.62
CA GLY A 155 -9.37 12.48 26.86
C GLY A 155 -9.90 13.83 26.40
N ASN A 156 -10.74 13.89 25.36
CA ASN A 156 -11.36 15.14 24.91
C ASN A 156 -12.54 15.61 25.77
N HIS A 157 -13.11 14.74 26.60
CA HIS A 157 -14.21 15.13 27.49
C HIS A 157 -13.73 15.77 28.80
N ILE A 158 -12.46 15.58 29.18
CA ILE A 158 -11.89 16.15 30.41
C ILE A 158 -11.38 17.59 30.19
N SER A 159 -11.05 17.97 28.93
CA SER A 159 -10.56 19.33 28.63
C SER A 159 -11.66 20.38 28.42
N SER A 160 -12.93 20.01 28.50
CA SER A 160 -14.08 20.91 28.32
C SER A 160 -14.78 21.27 29.65
N LEU A 161 -14.18 20.92 30.79
CA LEU A 161 -14.71 21.18 32.14
C LEU A 161 -13.74 21.96 33.05
N GLN A 162 -12.80 22.73 32.48
CA GLN A 162 -12.00 23.73 33.24
C GLN A 162 -12.14 25.10 32.63
#